data_0abaa2fb3d85a401fda1573895bb3eca
#
_entry.id   0abaa2fb3d85a401fda1573895bb3eca
#
_cell.length_a   1.000
_cell.length_b   1.000
_cell.length_c   1.000
_cell.angle_alpha   90.00
_cell.angle_beta   90.00
_cell.angle_gamma   90.00
#
_symmetry.space_group_name_H-M   'P 1'
#
loop_
_entity.id
_entity.type
_entity.pdbx_description
1 polymer ?
#
loop_
_entity_poly.entity_id
_entity_poly.type
_entity_poly.pdbx_seq_one_letter_code
_entity_poly.pdbx_strand_id
1 'polypeptide(L)'
;NDFFPVHSEEFNLAADAFIAKYIQNPKLRNVVAYMNPLYGGMADATPAYVHAIVSVLYMQGASRFVGGSDRFAQLLVSVIESAGGEVRCNEGAEWVEVNNRHVDYVRSTKGNEYRADHYISAIHPCTLLPLLSEKAFPKAYRTRLNDIPNAYSAFSVYVKFKPETFPYINHSEYYMTRYDKVWHFGEHHDTWPLGFLFMTPPEDNQGKYADKALITAPMVFEEVEKWAQTTVGRRGKDYELWKKEQAQRLLERIEEIHPGFNACVDKVNTASPLTIRDYYGAKDGTMCGFSKDYKNTVLSQLPVVTKVDNLLLTGQYNNLPGFCGVPLTAINTVEAILGRNYVIGRLNSIHEQL
;
A
#
# COMPACT_ATOMS: atom_id res chain seq x y z
N ASN A 1 -18.97 15.00 10.75
CA ASN A 1 -18.46 15.65 9.52
C ASN A 1 -18.40 17.18 9.59
N ASP A 2 -18.14 17.73 10.79
CA ASP A 2 -18.04 19.17 10.99
C ASP A 2 -16.68 19.76 10.55
N PHE A 3 -15.72 18.87 10.27
CA PHE A 3 -14.36 19.25 9.88
C PHE A 3 -14.28 19.78 8.43
N PHE A 4 -14.98 19.15 7.49
CA PHE A 4 -14.96 19.53 6.08
C PHE A 4 -15.45 20.97 5.78
N PRO A 5 -16.52 21.48 6.39
CA PRO A 5 -16.97 22.85 6.17
C PRO A 5 -15.98 23.91 6.63
N VAL A 6 -15.22 23.62 7.70
CA VAL A 6 -14.27 24.60 8.31
C VAL A 6 -13.01 24.76 7.48
N HIS A 7 -12.57 23.71 6.76
CA HIS A 7 -11.32 23.69 6.00
C HIS A 7 -11.54 23.47 4.50
N SER A 8 -12.68 23.87 3.95
CA SER A 8 -13.10 23.55 2.59
C SER A 8 -12.14 24.07 1.52
N GLU A 9 -11.54 25.23 1.71
CA GLU A 9 -10.59 25.83 0.74
C GLU A 9 -9.30 25.02 0.66
N GLU A 10 -8.71 24.66 1.79
CA GLU A 10 -7.49 23.87 1.86
C GLU A 10 -7.69 22.44 1.40
N PHE A 11 -8.84 21.84 1.72
CA PHE A 11 -9.18 20.48 1.28
C PHE A 11 -9.35 20.37 -0.23
N ASN A 12 -9.78 21.45 -0.88
CA ASN A 12 -9.96 21.53 -2.34
C ASN A 12 -8.70 21.94 -3.11
N LEU A 13 -7.53 21.89 -2.50
CA LEU A 13 -6.25 22.11 -3.15
C LEU A 13 -5.50 20.81 -3.42
N ALA A 14 -4.71 20.81 -4.50
CA ALA A 14 -3.67 19.80 -4.65
C ALA A 14 -2.55 20.03 -3.62
N ALA A 15 -1.89 18.98 -3.17
CA ALA A 15 -0.86 19.05 -2.12
C ALA A 15 0.34 19.93 -2.51
N ASP A 16 0.79 19.86 -3.74
CA ASP A 16 1.87 20.70 -4.28
C ASP A 16 1.48 22.20 -4.30
N ALA A 17 0.25 22.53 -4.72
CA ALA A 17 -0.30 23.87 -4.68
C ALA A 17 -0.47 24.39 -3.24
N PHE A 18 -0.93 23.52 -2.32
CA PHE A 18 -1.03 23.85 -0.90
C PHE A 18 0.33 24.18 -0.30
N ILE A 19 1.36 23.36 -0.53
CA ILE A 19 2.72 23.61 -0.08
C ILE A 19 3.25 24.94 -0.67
N ALA A 20 2.98 25.20 -1.95
CA ALA A 20 3.40 26.40 -2.64
C ALA A 20 2.77 27.69 -2.09
N LYS A 21 1.56 27.61 -1.52
CA LYS A 21 0.87 28.73 -0.86
C LYS A 21 1.67 29.27 0.34
N TYR A 22 2.35 28.39 1.08
CA TYR A 22 3.05 28.75 2.32
C TYR A 22 4.58 28.82 2.18
N ILE A 23 5.16 28.09 1.24
CA ILE A 23 6.61 27.96 1.09
C ILE A 23 7.03 28.54 -0.26
N GLN A 24 7.82 29.64 -0.25
CA GLN A 24 8.28 30.28 -1.48
C GLN A 24 9.51 29.59 -2.09
N ASN A 25 10.38 28.99 -1.27
CA ASN A 25 11.60 28.35 -1.74
C ASN A 25 11.26 27.01 -2.45
N PRO A 26 11.54 26.85 -3.76
CA PRO A 26 11.17 25.66 -4.51
C PRO A 26 11.89 24.38 -4.03
N LYS A 27 13.14 24.49 -3.54
CA LYS A 27 13.86 23.35 -2.98
C LYS A 27 13.20 22.88 -1.68
N LEU A 28 12.83 23.81 -0.81
CA LEU A 28 12.14 23.47 0.45
C LEU A 28 10.77 22.84 0.20
N ARG A 29 10.02 23.28 -0.83
CA ARG A 29 8.76 22.64 -1.22
C ARG A 29 8.97 21.14 -1.51
N ASN A 30 10.02 20.82 -2.26
CA ASN A 30 10.32 19.43 -2.60
C ASN A 30 10.81 18.62 -1.41
N VAL A 31 11.57 19.24 -0.49
CA VAL A 31 11.96 18.59 0.77
C VAL A 31 10.73 18.27 1.62
N VAL A 32 9.79 19.22 1.77
CA VAL A 32 8.54 18.96 2.52
C VAL A 32 7.68 17.88 1.88
N ALA A 33 7.73 17.73 0.56
CA ALA A 33 6.97 16.74 -0.19
C ALA A 33 7.63 15.35 -0.25
N TYR A 34 8.80 15.11 0.36
CA TYR A 34 9.58 13.87 0.22
C TYR A 34 8.83 12.59 0.59
N MET A 35 7.79 12.71 1.41
CA MET A 35 6.99 11.58 1.88
C MET A 35 5.90 11.14 0.90
N ASN A 36 5.72 11.84 -0.23
CA ASN A 36 4.63 11.55 -1.14
C ASN A 36 4.60 10.10 -1.69
N PRO A 37 5.72 9.36 -1.86
CA PRO A 37 5.67 7.97 -2.26
C PRO A 37 4.93 7.05 -1.27
N LEU A 38 4.84 7.44 0.00
CA LEU A 38 4.14 6.64 1.03
C LEU A 38 2.63 6.58 0.83
N TYR A 39 2.06 7.51 0.07
CA TYR A 39 0.62 7.55 -0.23
C TYR A 39 0.32 7.58 -1.73
N GLY A 40 1.31 7.32 -2.58
CA GLY A 40 1.15 7.33 -4.03
C GLY A 40 0.89 8.73 -4.59
N GLY A 41 1.60 9.75 -4.07
CA GLY A 41 1.40 11.15 -4.41
C GLY A 41 1.71 11.47 -5.86
N MET A 42 0.88 12.32 -6.49
CA MET A 42 0.99 12.77 -7.87
C MET A 42 0.77 14.27 -7.96
N ALA A 43 1.53 14.92 -8.85
CA ALA A 43 1.37 16.35 -9.14
C ALA A 43 -0.07 16.69 -9.57
N ASP A 44 -0.55 17.87 -9.22
CA ASP A 44 -1.86 18.41 -9.62
C ASP A 44 -3.07 17.49 -9.34
N ALA A 45 -2.89 16.44 -8.54
CA ALA A 45 -3.93 15.45 -8.24
C ALA A 45 -4.10 15.20 -6.74
N THR A 46 -3.03 14.86 -6.04
CA THR A 46 -3.12 14.44 -4.63
C THR A 46 -3.70 15.53 -3.74
N PRO A 47 -4.79 15.26 -2.98
CA PRO A 47 -5.38 16.25 -2.09
C PRO A 47 -4.44 16.71 -0.98
N ALA A 48 -4.46 17.99 -0.66
CA ALA A 48 -3.65 18.59 0.41
C ALA A 48 -3.83 17.88 1.76
N TYR A 49 -5.06 17.47 2.10
CA TYR A 49 -5.33 16.80 3.37
C TYR A 49 -4.63 15.42 3.49
N VAL A 50 -4.44 14.69 2.38
CA VAL A 50 -3.72 13.41 2.40
C VAL A 50 -2.26 13.63 2.78
N HIS A 51 -1.62 14.62 2.15
CA HIS A 51 -0.25 15.00 2.49
C HIS A 51 -0.14 15.48 3.95
N ALA A 52 -1.08 16.31 4.40
CA ALA A 52 -1.08 16.87 5.76
C ALA A 52 -1.23 15.76 6.82
N ILE A 53 -2.18 14.82 6.66
CA ILE A 53 -2.38 13.72 7.61
C ILE A 53 -1.13 12.86 7.73
N VAL A 54 -0.54 12.44 6.61
CA VAL A 54 0.67 11.62 6.63
C VAL A 54 1.84 12.36 7.26
N SER A 55 2.04 13.65 6.91
CA SER A 55 3.11 14.48 7.48
C SER A 55 2.96 14.63 8.99
N VAL A 56 1.76 14.91 9.50
CA VAL A 56 1.50 15.05 10.94
C VAL A 56 1.79 13.75 11.70
N LEU A 57 1.39 12.60 11.16
CA LEU A 57 1.67 11.30 11.80
C LEU A 57 3.18 11.06 11.98
N TYR A 58 3.99 11.42 10.99
CA TYR A 58 5.45 11.31 11.10
C TYR A 58 6.09 12.37 12.01
N MET A 59 5.51 13.56 12.07
CA MET A 59 5.96 14.61 13.03
C MET A 59 5.69 14.22 14.48
N GLN A 60 4.62 13.47 14.75
CA GLN A 60 4.28 12.97 16.08
C GLN A 60 5.19 11.82 16.53
N GLY A 61 5.84 11.15 15.61
CA GLY A 61 6.79 10.08 15.87
C GLY A 61 6.73 8.98 14.82
N ALA A 62 7.86 8.33 14.60
CA ALA A 62 7.96 7.16 13.73
C ALA A 62 8.43 5.96 14.52
N SER A 63 7.77 4.82 14.33
CA SER A 63 8.08 3.56 14.99
C SER A 63 8.22 2.44 13.97
N ARG A 64 8.99 1.42 14.31
CA ARG A 64 9.18 0.22 13.47
C ARG A 64 8.98 -1.02 14.32
N PHE A 65 8.50 -2.10 13.71
CA PHE A 65 8.34 -3.38 14.38
C PHE A 65 9.69 -4.07 14.55
N VAL A 66 10.04 -4.38 15.78
CA VAL A 66 11.19 -5.23 16.09
C VAL A 66 10.84 -6.68 15.71
N GLY A 67 11.73 -7.35 14.99
CA GLY A 67 11.52 -8.71 14.49
C GLY A 67 10.71 -8.82 13.20
N GLY A 68 10.31 -7.68 12.59
CA GLY A 68 9.63 -7.64 11.30
C GLY A 68 8.11 -7.55 11.38
N SER A 69 7.49 -7.20 10.25
CA SER A 69 6.03 -7.00 10.14
C SER A 69 5.22 -8.29 10.19
N ASP A 70 5.81 -9.43 9.89
CA ASP A 70 5.21 -10.76 10.03
C ASP A 70 4.84 -11.08 11.48
N ARG A 71 5.63 -10.63 12.46
CA ARG A 71 5.30 -10.75 13.88
C ARG A 71 3.98 -10.05 14.23
N PHE A 72 3.73 -8.87 13.63
CA PHE A 72 2.45 -8.20 13.81
C PHE A 72 1.30 -9.00 13.20
N ALA A 73 1.48 -9.57 12.01
CA ALA A 73 0.48 -10.44 11.39
C ALA A 73 0.18 -11.68 12.26
N GLN A 74 1.22 -12.31 12.82
CA GLN A 74 1.08 -13.46 13.73
C GLN A 74 0.31 -13.10 15.00
N LEU A 75 0.53 -11.91 15.58
CA LEU A 75 -0.24 -11.43 16.72
C LEU A 75 -1.73 -11.28 16.39
N LEU A 76 -2.07 -10.72 15.21
CA LEU A 76 -3.47 -10.64 14.77
C LEU A 76 -4.09 -12.02 14.53
N VAL A 77 -3.34 -12.95 13.92
CA VAL A 77 -3.78 -14.35 13.76
C VAL A 77 -4.08 -14.97 15.12
N SER A 78 -3.18 -14.84 16.10
CA SER A 78 -3.39 -15.40 17.42
C SER A 78 -4.65 -14.85 18.13
N VAL A 79 -4.96 -13.57 17.93
CA VAL A 79 -6.20 -12.95 18.45
C VAL A 79 -7.44 -13.53 17.77
N ILE A 80 -7.42 -13.72 16.45
CA ILE A 80 -8.53 -14.33 15.70
C ILE A 80 -8.78 -15.76 16.20
N GLU A 81 -7.72 -16.57 16.31
CA GLU A 81 -7.80 -17.97 16.72
C GLU A 81 -8.24 -18.10 18.19
N SER A 82 -7.77 -17.24 19.09
CA SER A 82 -8.20 -17.23 20.49
C SER A 82 -9.67 -16.85 20.66
N ALA A 83 -10.24 -16.10 19.70
CA ALA A 83 -11.65 -15.79 19.65
C ALA A 83 -12.50 -16.89 18.94
N GLY A 84 -11.91 -18.04 18.60
CA GLY A 84 -12.56 -19.15 17.91
C GLY A 84 -12.66 -18.99 16.38
N GLY A 85 -11.97 -17.99 15.82
CA GLY A 85 -11.86 -17.79 14.37
C GLY A 85 -10.82 -18.74 13.73
N GLU A 86 -10.75 -18.73 12.41
CA GLU A 86 -9.80 -19.54 11.64
C GLU A 86 -9.12 -18.70 10.56
N VAL A 87 -7.81 -18.87 10.39
CA VAL A 87 -7.02 -18.26 9.32
C VAL A 87 -6.51 -19.35 8.37
N ARG A 88 -6.90 -19.29 7.11
CA ARG A 88 -6.53 -20.25 6.07
C ARG A 88 -5.58 -19.63 5.07
N CYS A 89 -4.36 -20.14 5.02
CA CYS A 89 -3.35 -19.76 4.02
C CYS A 89 -3.38 -20.70 2.81
N ASN A 90 -2.83 -20.23 1.69
CA ASN A 90 -2.74 -20.98 0.42
C ASN A 90 -4.12 -21.48 -0.09
N GLU A 91 -5.15 -20.67 0.16
CA GLU A 91 -6.52 -20.94 -0.27
C GLU A 91 -7.18 -19.62 -0.69
N GLY A 92 -7.03 -19.27 -1.96
CA GLY A 92 -7.61 -18.06 -2.53
C GLY A 92 -9.12 -18.21 -2.79
N ALA A 93 -9.88 -17.11 -2.69
CA ALA A 93 -11.24 -17.06 -3.23
C ALA A 93 -11.18 -17.07 -4.76
N GLU A 94 -11.98 -17.91 -5.42
CA GLU A 94 -12.09 -17.94 -6.88
C GLU A 94 -13.46 -17.56 -7.41
N TRP A 95 -14.50 -17.67 -6.58
CA TRP A 95 -15.87 -17.33 -6.95
C TRP A 95 -16.69 -16.87 -5.77
N VAL A 96 -17.52 -15.84 -5.98
CA VAL A 96 -18.48 -15.32 -5.01
C VAL A 96 -19.88 -15.37 -5.64
N GLU A 97 -20.70 -16.30 -5.17
CA GLU A 97 -22.05 -16.45 -5.67
C GLU A 97 -22.98 -15.40 -5.06
N VAL A 98 -23.58 -14.58 -5.91
CA VAL A 98 -24.50 -13.51 -5.50
C VAL A 98 -25.86 -13.71 -6.14
N ASN A 99 -26.90 -13.86 -5.31
CA ASN A 99 -28.27 -13.94 -5.72
C ASN A 99 -29.12 -12.87 -4.99
N ASN A 100 -30.00 -12.19 -5.71
CA ASN A 100 -30.88 -11.17 -5.14
C ASN A 100 -30.17 -10.15 -4.23
N ARG A 101 -28.98 -9.68 -4.64
CA ARG A 101 -28.12 -8.76 -3.88
C ARG A 101 -27.59 -9.35 -2.56
N HIS A 102 -27.50 -10.65 -2.45
CA HIS A 102 -26.99 -11.33 -1.27
C HIS A 102 -25.93 -12.35 -1.69
N VAL A 103 -24.79 -12.43 -0.99
CA VAL A 103 -23.80 -13.48 -1.17
C VAL A 103 -24.32 -14.74 -0.50
N ASP A 104 -24.42 -15.82 -1.28
CA ASP A 104 -24.82 -17.13 -0.79
C ASP A 104 -23.63 -17.93 -0.26
N TYR A 105 -22.51 -17.86 -0.96
CA TYR A 105 -21.25 -18.50 -0.57
C TYR A 105 -20.05 -17.90 -1.31
N VAL A 106 -18.86 -18.14 -0.76
CA VAL A 106 -17.57 -17.95 -1.42
C VAL A 106 -16.95 -19.32 -1.68
N ARG A 107 -16.56 -19.59 -2.92
CA ARG A 107 -15.82 -20.81 -3.29
C ARG A 107 -14.34 -20.50 -3.39
N SER A 108 -13.54 -21.38 -2.80
CA SER A 108 -12.08 -21.27 -2.84
C SER A 108 -11.47 -22.03 -4.02
N THR A 109 -10.20 -21.73 -4.32
CA THR A 109 -9.37 -22.45 -5.31
C THR A 109 -9.18 -23.94 -5.00
N LYS A 110 -9.52 -24.38 -3.79
CA LYS A 110 -9.55 -25.79 -3.38
C LYS A 110 -10.92 -26.44 -3.52
N GLY A 111 -11.92 -25.69 -4.00
CA GLY A 111 -13.29 -26.17 -4.19
C GLY A 111 -14.15 -26.14 -2.92
N ASN A 112 -13.64 -25.62 -1.79
CA ASN A 112 -14.43 -25.48 -0.57
C ASN A 112 -15.42 -24.31 -0.70
N GLU A 113 -16.62 -24.47 -0.20
CA GLU A 113 -17.64 -23.42 -0.09
C GLU A 113 -17.75 -22.91 1.36
N TYR A 114 -17.73 -21.60 1.50
CA TYR A 114 -17.85 -20.92 2.77
C TYR A 114 -19.12 -20.08 2.81
N ARG A 115 -19.95 -20.30 3.83
CA ARG A 115 -21.21 -19.57 4.06
C ARG A 115 -21.12 -18.80 5.37
N ALA A 116 -21.60 -17.55 5.34
CA ALA A 116 -21.59 -16.65 6.49
C ALA A 116 -22.71 -15.62 6.37
N ASP A 117 -23.04 -14.97 7.47
CA ASP A 117 -24.00 -13.87 7.48
C ASP A 117 -23.42 -12.61 6.82
N HIS A 118 -22.12 -12.37 6.97
CA HIS A 118 -21.41 -11.22 6.39
C HIS A 118 -20.11 -11.67 5.70
N TYR A 119 -19.81 -11.03 4.59
CA TYR A 119 -18.58 -11.22 3.83
C TYR A 119 -17.82 -9.89 3.76
N ILE A 120 -16.52 -9.92 4.04
CA ILE A 120 -15.67 -8.74 4.01
C ILE A 120 -14.53 -8.99 3.02
N SER A 121 -14.43 -8.17 1.99
CA SER A 121 -13.36 -8.22 1.01
C SER A 121 -12.30 -7.17 1.30
N ALA A 122 -11.05 -7.60 1.49
CA ALA A 122 -9.88 -6.76 1.66
C ALA A 122 -8.97 -6.70 0.42
N ILE A 123 -9.35 -7.39 -0.67
CA ILE A 123 -8.62 -7.34 -1.94
C ILE A 123 -8.96 -6.08 -2.73
N HIS A 124 -8.16 -5.76 -3.73
CA HIS A 124 -8.43 -4.61 -4.61
C HIS A 124 -9.82 -4.73 -5.26
N PRO A 125 -10.67 -3.68 -5.22
CA PRO A 125 -12.04 -3.78 -5.72
C PRO A 125 -12.16 -4.23 -7.18
N CYS A 126 -11.22 -3.81 -8.06
CA CYS A 126 -11.20 -4.29 -9.45
C CYS A 126 -10.84 -5.78 -9.57
N THR A 127 -10.09 -6.33 -8.60
CA THR A 127 -9.77 -7.77 -8.55
C THR A 127 -10.94 -8.59 -8.01
N LEU A 128 -11.78 -7.99 -7.15
CA LEU A 128 -13.02 -8.61 -6.68
C LEU A 128 -14.05 -8.76 -7.81
N LEU A 129 -14.16 -7.77 -8.72
CA LEU A 129 -15.19 -7.75 -9.76
C LEU A 129 -15.30 -9.03 -10.62
N PRO A 130 -14.20 -9.63 -11.12
CA PRO A 130 -14.27 -10.85 -11.89
C PRO A 130 -14.62 -12.11 -11.09
N LEU A 131 -14.49 -12.07 -9.76
CA LEU A 131 -14.86 -13.18 -8.87
C LEU A 131 -16.36 -13.21 -8.58
N LEU A 132 -17.07 -12.11 -8.79
CA LEU A 132 -18.50 -11.98 -8.55
C LEU A 132 -19.29 -12.39 -9.79
N SER A 133 -20.46 -12.99 -9.57
CA SER A 133 -21.44 -13.19 -10.63
C SER A 133 -21.76 -11.86 -11.33
N GLU A 134 -22.00 -11.89 -12.67
CA GLU A 134 -22.14 -10.67 -13.48
C GLU A 134 -23.22 -9.69 -12.98
N LYS A 135 -24.28 -10.23 -12.37
CA LYS A 135 -25.42 -9.46 -11.87
C LYS A 135 -25.20 -8.86 -10.49
N ALA A 136 -24.09 -9.17 -9.81
CA ALA A 136 -23.81 -8.69 -8.45
C ALA A 136 -23.75 -7.16 -8.37
N PHE A 137 -23.12 -6.52 -9.36
CA PHE A 137 -23.04 -5.07 -9.44
C PHE A 137 -23.58 -4.54 -10.78
N PRO A 138 -24.27 -3.38 -10.78
CA PRO A 138 -24.68 -2.71 -12.00
C PRO A 138 -23.47 -2.41 -12.91
N LYS A 139 -23.67 -2.50 -14.25
CA LYS A 139 -22.62 -2.24 -15.22
C LYS A 139 -21.93 -0.87 -14.99
N ALA A 140 -22.72 0.17 -14.72
CA ALA A 140 -22.18 1.51 -14.46
C ALA A 140 -21.24 1.56 -13.24
N TYR A 141 -21.52 0.77 -12.17
CA TYR A 141 -20.65 0.68 -11.01
C TYR A 141 -19.34 -0.05 -11.35
N ARG A 142 -19.42 -1.15 -12.10
CA ARG A 142 -18.25 -1.91 -12.57
C ARG A 142 -17.34 -1.06 -13.46
N THR A 143 -17.94 -0.34 -14.44
CA THR A 143 -17.21 0.58 -15.30
C THR A 143 -16.52 1.67 -14.48
N ARG A 144 -17.26 2.33 -13.57
CA ARG A 144 -16.69 3.36 -12.68
C ARG A 144 -15.48 2.85 -11.90
N LEU A 145 -15.55 1.66 -11.29
CA LEU A 145 -14.41 1.11 -10.53
C LEU A 145 -13.19 0.85 -11.42
N ASN A 146 -13.41 0.33 -12.62
CA ASN A 146 -12.32 0.05 -13.55
C ASN A 146 -11.67 1.31 -14.13
N ASP A 147 -12.42 2.41 -14.22
CA ASP A 147 -11.97 3.70 -14.77
C ASP A 147 -11.23 4.57 -13.74
N ILE A 148 -11.33 4.26 -12.44
CA ILE A 148 -10.54 4.97 -11.43
C ILE A 148 -9.06 4.60 -11.62
N PRO A 149 -8.17 5.60 -11.85
CA PRO A 149 -6.75 5.33 -11.99
C PRO A 149 -6.15 4.81 -10.67
N ASN A 150 -5.17 3.92 -10.77
CA ASN A 150 -4.39 3.47 -9.63
C ASN A 150 -3.18 4.38 -9.38
N ALA A 151 -2.75 4.45 -8.13
CA ALA A 151 -1.42 4.97 -7.81
C ALA A 151 -0.34 4.03 -8.37
N TYR A 152 0.84 4.56 -8.58
CA TYR A 152 1.97 3.80 -9.11
C TYR A 152 2.36 2.62 -8.21
N SER A 153 3.13 1.73 -8.79
CA SER A 153 3.72 0.55 -8.16
C SER A 153 5.11 0.85 -7.60
N ALA A 154 5.88 -0.20 -7.30
CA ALA A 154 7.25 -0.10 -6.87
C ALA A 154 8.09 -1.28 -7.35
N PHE A 155 9.40 -1.08 -7.40
CA PHE A 155 10.40 -2.12 -7.48
C PHE A 155 11.17 -2.16 -6.17
N SER A 156 11.27 -3.35 -5.56
CA SER A 156 11.95 -3.53 -4.28
C SER A 156 13.12 -4.50 -4.39
N VAL A 157 14.19 -4.19 -3.67
CA VAL A 157 15.37 -5.04 -3.51
C VAL A 157 15.49 -5.42 -2.04
N TYR A 158 15.49 -6.71 -1.78
CA TYR A 158 15.72 -7.29 -0.46
C TYR A 158 17.14 -7.81 -0.41
N VAL A 159 17.94 -7.24 0.44
CA VAL A 159 19.34 -7.60 0.63
C VAL A 159 19.48 -8.41 1.91
N LYS A 160 20.20 -9.53 1.83
CA LYS A 160 20.78 -10.22 2.98
C LYS A 160 22.24 -9.88 3.07
N PHE A 161 22.73 -9.47 4.23
CA PHE A 161 24.13 -9.18 4.46
C PHE A 161 24.92 -10.41 4.89
N LYS A 162 26.23 -10.37 4.67
CA LYS A 162 27.19 -11.25 5.32
C LYS A 162 27.21 -10.91 6.82
N PRO A 163 27.38 -11.88 7.72
CA PRO A 163 27.39 -11.63 9.15
C PRO A 163 28.40 -10.53 9.55
N GLU A 164 27.94 -9.59 10.38
CA GLU A 164 28.79 -8.55 11.00
C GLU A 164 29.53 -7.64 10.02
N THR A 165 28.95 -7.37 8.84
CA THR A 165 29.62 -6.54 7.81
C THR A 165 29.01 -5.16 7.63
N PHE A 166 27.67 -5.01 7.68
CA PHE A 166 27.00 -3.73 7.48
C PHE A 166 26.42 -3.21 8.79
N PRO A 167 26.64 -1.93 9.15
CA PRO A 167 26.14 -1.38 10.41
C PRO A 167 24.61 -1.27 10.39
N TYR A 168 23.97 -1.49 11.55
CA TYR A 168 22.56 -1.21 11.71
C TYR A 168 22.27 0.29 11.71
N ILE A 169 21.33 0.71 10.89
CA ILE A 169 20.89 2.12 10.76
C ILE A 169 19.49 2.25 11.37
N ASN A 170 19.39 2.96 12.49
CA ASN A 170 18.13 3.09 13.24
C ASN A 170 17.21 4.19 12.67
N HIS A 171 17.18 4.39 11.36
CA HIS A 171 16.24 5.28 10.66
C HIS A 171 16.04 4.79 9.23
N SER A 172 15.03 5.34 8.57
CA SER A 172 14.83 5.16 7.13
C SER A 172 15.41 6.35 6.38
N GLU A 173 16.07 6.08 5.27
CA GLU A 173 16.64 7.09 4.40
C GLU A 173 15.80 7.24 3.14
N TYR A 174 15.40 8.46 2.84
CA TYR A 174 14.68 8.81 1.63
C TYR A 174 15.61 9.57 0.71
N TYR A 175 15.91 9.00 -0.43
CA TYR A 175 16.79 9.58 -1.42
C TYR A 175 16.02 10.08 -2.63
N MET A 176 16.40 11.26 -3.13
CA MET A 176 15.83 11.89 -4.33
C MET A 176 16.95 12.29 -5.26
N THR A 177 16.89 11.86 -6.52
CA THR A 177 17.90 12.20 -7.53
C THR A 177 17.80 13.65 -7.98
N ARG A 178 16.57 14.22 -7.98
CA ARG A 178 16.30 15.57 -8.44
C ARG A 178 15.18 16.21 -7.63
N TYR A 179 15.37 17.46 -7.21
CA TYR A 179 14.36 18.21 -6.46
C TYR A 179 13.05 18.41 -7.24
N ASP A 180 13.13 18.69 -8.55
CA ASP A 180 11.99 19.01 -9.40
C ASP A 180 11.13 17.79 -9.76
N LYS A 181 11.50 16.57 -9.30
CA LYS A 181 10.83 15.31 -9.66
C LYS A 181 10.08 14.64 -8.52
N VAL A 182 9.99 15.27 -7.35
CA VAL A 182 9.36 14.65 -6.17
C VAL A 182 7.89 14.26 -6.37
N TRP A 183 7.15 14.92 -7.25
CA TRP A 183 5.75 14.64 -7.55
C TRP A 183 5.53 13.80 -8.82
N HIS A 184 6.60 13.35 -9.49
CA HIS A 184 6.55 12.70 -10.81
C HIS A 184 6.85 11.20 -10.78
N PHE A 185 6.72 10.55 -9.64
CA PHE A 185 6.96 9.10 -9.51
C PHE A 185 5.97 8.22 -10.27
N GLY A 186 4.78 8.74 -10.59
CA GLY A 186 3.76 8.07 -11.40
C GLY A 186 3.95 8.18 -12.91
N GLU A 187 5.12 8.65 -13.38
CA GLU A 187 5.47 8.80 -14.79
C GLU A 187 6.62 7.87 -15.16
N HIS A 188 6.71 7.52 -16.44
CA HIS A 188 7.87 6.82 -16.97
C HIS A 188 9.10 7.75 -17.02
N HIS A 189 10.25 7.25 -16.63
CA HIS A 189 11.52 7.99 -16.66
C HIS A 189 12.68 7.12 -17.12
N ASP A 190 13.39 7.55 -18.16
CA ASP A 190 14.61 6.87 -18.67
C ASP A 190 15.72 6.78 -17.61
N THR A 191 15.74 7.74 -16.67
CA THR A 191 16.73 7.83 -15.59
C THR A 191 16.25 7.26 -14.26
N TRP A 192 15.40 6.22 -14.32
CA TRP A 192 14.97 5.53 -13.09
C TRP A 192 16.18 4.94 -12.32
N PRO A 193 16.22 5.00 -10.96
CA PRO A 193 15.17 5.50 -10.07
C PRO A 193 15.24 7.02 -9.87
N LEU A 194 14.08 7.68 -9.79
CA LEU A 194 13.99 9.09 -9.39
C LEU A 194 14.25 9.30 -7.90
N GLY A 195 13.98 8.29 -7.12
CA GLY A 195 14.19 8.25 -5.68
C GLY A 195 13.88 6.87 -5.13
N PHE A 196 14.28 6.63 -3.90
CA PHE A 196 14.03 5.36 -3.20
C PHE A 196 14.04 5.55 -1.69
N LEU A 197 13.44 4.60 -1.00
CA LEU A 197 13.55 4.36 0.42
C LEU A 197 14.64 3.31 0.65
N PHE A 198 15.56 3.57 1.57
CA PHE A 198 16.50 2.58 2.11
C PHE A 198 16.28 2.40 3.61
N MET A 199 16.30 1.19 4.10
CA MET A 199 16.24 0.90 5.52
C MET A 199 16.87 -0.44 5.88
N THR A 200 17.43 -0.52 7.08
CA THR A 200 17.77 -1.77 7.76
C THR A 200 16.66 -2.08 8.77
N PRO A 201 15.85 -3.15 8.59
CA PRO A 201 14.80 -3.51 9.54
C PRO A 201 15.37 -3.82 10.93
N PRO A 202 14.70 -3.41 12.02
CA PRO A 202 15.14 -3.75 13.38
C PRO A 202 14.95 -5.23 13.67
N GLU A 203 15.98 -5.84 14.25
CA GLU A 203 15.97 -7.23 14.69
C GLU A 203 15.85 -7.34 16.22
N ASP A 204 15.46 -8.51 16.73
CA ASP A 204 15.25 -8.74 18.18
C ASP A 204 16.51 -8.52 19.02
N ASN A 205 17.70 -8.75 18.45
CA ASN A 205 18.97 -8.71 19.18
C ASN A 205 19.57 -7.31 19.33
N GLN A 206 18.96 -6.26 18.75
CA GLN A 206 19.48 -4.88 18.75
C GLN A 206 21.00 -4.80 18.43
N GLY A 207 21.47 -5.65 17.52
CA GLY A 207 22.87 -5.80 17.19
C GLY A 207 23.49 -4.52 16.60
N LYS A 208 24.81 -4.44 16.66
CA LYS A 208 25.60 -3.40 16.01
C LYS A 208 25.49 -3.46 14.47
N TYR A 209 25.19 -4.63 13.94
CA TYR A 209 25.15 -4.94 12.52
C TYR A 209 23.73 -5.32 12.08
N ALA A 210 23.42 -4.99 10.83
CA ALA A 210 22.17 -5.38 10.18
C ALA A 210 22.31 -6.73 9.48
N ASP A 211 21.30 -7.58 9.59
CA ASP A 211 21.21 -8.84 8.84
C ASP A 211 20.67 -8.64 7.44
N LYS A 212 19.84 -7.62 7.24
CA LYS A 212 19.14 -7.36 5.98
C LYS A 212 18.90 -5.88 5.75
N ALA A 213 18.66 -5.53 4.48
CA ALA A 213 18.17 -4.22 4.09
C ALA A 213 17.01 -4.35 3.09
N LEU A 214 16.19 -3.31 3.05
CA LEU A 214 15.14 -3.10 2.06
C LEU A 214 15.41 -1.79 1.32
N ILE A 215 15.39 -1.88 -0.01
CA ILE A 215 15.42 -0.73 -0.90
C ILE A 215 14.14 -0.76 -1.71
N THR A 216 13.35 0.31 -1.71
CA THR A 216 12.09 0.38 -2.47
C THR A 216 12.05 1.67 -3.27
N ALA A 217 11.90 1.55 -4.58
CA ALA A 217 11.78 2.68 -5.50
C ALA A 217 10.42 2.66 -6.21
N PRO A 218 9.70 3.78 -6.30
CA PRO A 218 8.50 3.89 -7.10
C PRO A 218 8.77 3.48 -8.56
N MET A 219 7.80 2.79 -9.16
CA MET A 219 7.87 2.33 -10.54
C MET A 219 6.47 2.21 -11.13
N VAL A 220 6.30 2.66 -12.36
CA VAL A 220 5.02 2.54 -13.07
C VAL A 220 4.85 1.12 -13.63
N PHE A 221 3.61 0.69 -13.81
CA PHE A 221 3.30 -0.68 -14.27
C PHE A 221 3.71 -0.92 -15.71
N GLU A 222 3.74 0.10 -16.52
CA GLU A 222 4.13 0.10 -17.92
C GLU A 222 5.53 -0.48 -18.14
N GLU A 223 6.43 -0.36 -17.17
CA GLU A 223 7.78 -0.95 -17.21
C GLU A 223 7.75 -2.48 -17.33
N VAL A 224 6.69 -3.11 -16.88
CA VAL A 224 6.53 -4.57 -16.84
C VAL A 224 5.35 -5.06 -17.67
N GLU A 225 4.63 -4.20 -18.36
CA GLU A 225 3.38 -4.51 -19.05
C GLU A 225 3.57 -5.61 -20.11
N LYS A 226 4.69 -5.61 -20.83
CA LYS A 226 5.01 -6.65 -21.83
C LYS A 226 5.04 -8.07 -21.27
N TRP A 227 5.24 -8.23 -19.96
CA TRP A 227 5.19 -9.53 -19.27
C TRP A 227 3.89 -9.75 -18.47
N ALA A 228 2.91 -8.86 -18.59
CA ALA A 228 1.69 -8.91 -17.80
C ALA A 228 0.89 -10.20 -17.98
N GLN A 229 0.96 -10.83 -19.15
CA GLN A 229 0.27 -12.08 -19.46
C GLN A 229 1.07 -13.34 -19.10
N THR A 230 2.22 -13.19 -18.45
CA THR A 230 3.05 -14.33 -18.05
C THR A 230 2.75 -14.79 -16.62
N THR A 231 3.06 -16.04 -16.31
CA THR A 231 2.83 -16.62 -14.99
C THR A 231 4.04 -16.48 -14.07
N VAL A 232 3.78 -16.35 -12.76
CA VAL A 232 4.83 -16.34 -11.72
C VAL A 232 5.77 -17.54 -11.90
N GLY A 233 7.08 -17.29 -11.86
CA GLY A 233 8.13 -18.30 -12.05
C GLY A 233 8.36 -18.74 -13.50
N ARG A 234 7.57 -18.23 -14.47
CA ARG A 234 7.68 -18.59 -15.91
C ARG A 234 7.62 -17.39 -16.83
N ARG A 235 8.21 -16.24 -16.41
CA ARG A 235 8.14 -14.99 -17.16
C ARG A 235 9.19 -14.81 -18.26
N GLY A 236 10.15 -15.74 -18.36
CA GLY A 236 11.20 -15.72 -19.35
C GLY A 236 12.51 -15.12 -18.86
N LYS A 237 13.59 -15.40 -19.62
CA LYS A 237 14.96 -14.97 -19.27
C LYS A 237 15.14 -13.45 -19.36
N ASP A 238 14.45 -12.80 -20.29
CA ASP A 238 14.49 -11.36 -20.50
C ASP A 238 13.90 -10.60 -19.29
N TYR A 239 12.84 -11.12 -18.66
CA TYR A 239 12.31 -10.58 -17.41
C TYR A 239 13.30 -10.71 -16.26
N GLU A 240 13.94 -11.86 -16.10
CA GLU A 240 14.94 -12.06 -15.05
C GLU A 240 16.19 -11.19 -15.25
N LEU A 241 16.61 -10.98 -16.50
CA LEU A 241 17.70 -10.04 -16.82
C LEU A 241 17.29 -8.60 -16.48
N TRP A 242 16.12 -8.17 -16.92
CA TRP A 242 15.59 -6.85 -16.60
C TRP A 242 15.52 -6.61 -15.08
N LYS A 243 15.04 -7.58 -14.28
CA LYS A 243 15.04 -7.46 -12.82
C LYS A 243 16.43 -7.28 -12.23
N LYS A 244 17.40 -8.02 -12.75
CA LYS A 244 18.80 -7.89 -12.33
C LYS A 244 19.37 -6.51 -12.63
N GLU A 245 19.08 -5.97 -13.80
CA GLU A 245 19.50 -4.63 -14.20
C GLU A 245 18.88 -3.55 -13.29
N GLN A 246 17.57 -3.64 -12.98
CA GLN A 246 16.94 -2.69 -12.07
C GLN A 246 17.52 -2.79 -10.65
N ALA A 247 17.75 -4.02 -10.15
CA ALA A 247 18.40 -4.23 -8.87
C ALA A 247 19.80 -3.64 -8.84
N GLN A 248 20.59 -3.86 -9.88
CA GLN A 248 21.95 -3.35 -9.99
C GLN A 248 21.98 -1.81 -9.94
N ARG A 249 21.07 -1.13 -10.65
CA ARG A 249 20.94 0.34 -10.59
C ARG A 249 20.70 0.85 -9.17
N LEU A 250 19.84 0.18 -8.41
CA LEU A 250 19.58 0.55 -7.01
C LEU A 250 20.79 0.28 -6.11
N LEU A 251 21.43 -0.87 -6.27
CA LEU A 251 22.63 -1.22 -5.48
C LEU A 251 23.79 -0.25 -5.74
N GLU A 252 23.97 0.22 -6.98
CA GLU A 252 24.95 1.25 -7.33
C GLU A 252 24.67 2.58 -6.64
N ARG A 253 23.38 2.99 -6.58
CA ARG A 253 22.99 4.20 -5.83
C ARG A 253 23.23 4.09 -4.34
N ILE A 254 22.99 2.92 -3.75
CA ILE A 254 23.31 2.69 -2.32
C ILE A 254 24.83 2.68 -2.10
N GLU A 255 25.62 2.11 -2.99
CA GLU A 255 27.08 2.15 -2.90
C GLU A 255 27.65 3.58 -2.93
N GLU A 256 27.02 4.49 -3.71
CA GLU A 256 27.40 5.92 -3.72
C GLU A 256 27.14 6.60 -2.37
N ILE A 257 26.08 6.20 -1.65
CA ILE A 257 25.67 6.78 -0.36
C ILE A 257 26.41 6.10 0.80
N HIS A 258 26.54 4.79 0.74
CA HIS A 258 27.19 3.95 1.73
C HIS A 258 28.35 3.16 1.09
N PRO A 259 29.54 3.79 0.90
CA PRO A 259 30.68 3.13 0.28
C PRO A 259 31.06 1.83 1.00
N GLY A 260 31.22 0.76 0.22
CA GLY A 260 31.48 -0.59 0.72
C GLY A 260 30.23 -1.45 0.95
N PHE A 261 29.02 -0.92 0.67
CA PHE A 261 27.77 -1.64 0.80
C PHE A 261 27.77 -2.95 0.01
N ASN A 262 28.16 -2.91 -1.26
CA ASN A 262 28.15 -4.08 -2.14
C ASN A 262 29.06 -5.21 -1.64
N ALA A 263 30.16 -4.88 -0.97
CA ALA A 263 31.04 -5.88 -0.36
C ALA A 263 30.38 -6.64 0.82
N CYS A 264 29.40 -6.02 1.47
CA CYS A 264 28.64 -6.61 2.59
C CYS A 264 27.49 -7.53 2.10
N VAL A 265 27.09 -7.48 0.84
CA VAL A 265 25.96 -8.23 0.30
C VAL A 265 26.28 -9.72 0.19
N ASP A 266 25.42 -10.58 0.76
CA ASP A 266 25.43 -12.03 0.58
C ASP A 266 24.42 -12.47 -0.50
N LYS A 267 23.15 -12.04 -0.40
CA LYS A 267 22.08 -12.41 -1.33
C LYS A 267 21.17 -11.23 -1.65
N VAL A 268 20.62 -11.24 -2.86
CA VAL A 268 19.65 -10.26 -3.33
C VAL A 268 18.41 -10.97 -3.85
N ASN A 269 17.24 -10.52 -3.41
CA ASN A 269 15.95 -10.88 -3.99
C ASN A 269 15.22 -9.61 -4.44
N THR A 270 14.31 -9.73 -5.40
CA THR A 270 13.60 -8.58 -5.97
C THR A 270 12.11 -8.81 -6.07
N ALA A 271 11.33 -7.76 -5.89
CA ALA A 271 9.93 -7.70 -6.23
C ALA A 271 9.68 -6.57 -7.24
N SER A 272 8.97 -6.88 -8.31
CA SER A 272 8.56 -5.92 -9.34
C SER A 272 7.08 -5.56 -9.20
N PRO A 273 6.54 -4.62 -10.00
CA PRO A 273 5.10 -4.39 -10.09
C PRO A 273 4.28 -5.65 -10.36
N LEU A 274 4.78 -6.60 -11.14
CA LEU A 274 4.11 -7.90 -11.35
C LEU A 274 4.11 -8.77 -10.10
N THR A 275 5.15 -8.71 -9.26
CA THR A 275 5.16 -9.43 -7.98
C THR A 275 4.06 -8.88 -7.05
N ILE A 276 3.95 -7.55 -6.96
CA ILE A 276 2.92 -6.89 -6.16
C ILE A 276 1.53 -7.25 -6.68
N ARG A 277 1.31 -7.15 -8.00
CA ARG A 277 0.05 -7.53 -8.62
C ARG A 277 -0.38 -8.95 -8.26
N ASP A 278 0.53 -9.91 -8.41
CA ASP A 278 0.20 -11.32 -8.33
C ASP A 278 0.03 -11.83 -6.89
N TYR A 279 0.82 -11.27 -5.94
CA TYR A 279 0.77 -11.71 -4.54
C TYR A 279 -0.23 -10.91 -3.69
N TYR A 280 -0.47 -9.63 -4.03
CA TYR A 280 -1.41 -8.80 -3.28
C TYR A 280 -2.79 -8.69 -3.96
N GLY A 281 -2.94 -9.24 -5.17
CA GLY A 281 -4.16 -9.08 -5.95
C GLY A 281 -4.45 -7.60 -6.29
N ALA A 282 -3.40 -6.79 -6.44
CA ALA A 282 -3.52 -5.36 -6.68
C ALA A 282 -3.51 -5.08 -8.19
N LYS A 283 -4.61 -4.54 -8.73
CA LYS A 283 -4.64 -4.11 -10.14
C LYS A 283 -3.46 -3.19 -10.43
N ASP A 284 -2.76 -3.42 -11.55
CA ASP A 284 -1.56 -2.68 -11.99
C ASP A 284 -0.42 -2.66 -10.95
N GLY A 285 -0.39 -3.63 -10.03
CA GLY A 285 0.62 -3.72 -8.98
C GLY A 285 0.66 -2.50 -8.04
N THR A 286 -0.43 -1.76 -7.92
CA THR A 286 -0.45 -0.53 -7.10
C THR A 286 -0.09 -0.80 -5.65
N MET A 287 0.74 0.09 -5.07
CA MET A 287 1.11 0.06 -3.66
C MET A 287 0.03 0.66 -2.76
N CYS A 288 -0.67 1.70 -3.24
CA CYS A 288 -1.55 2.54 -2.44
C CYS A 288 -3.03 2.48 -2.87
N GLY A 289 -3.38 1.61 -3.83
CA GLY A 289 -4.72 1.51 -4.38
C GLY A 289 -5.05 2.64 -5.35
N PHE A 290 -6.30 3.08 -5.36
CA PHE A 290 -6.74 4.15 -6.25
C PHE A 290 -6.03 5.47 -5.97
N SER A 291 -5.62 6.15 -7.04
CA SER A 291 -5.08 7.51 -6.96
C SER A 291 -6.07 8.45 -6.30
N LYS A 292 -5.59 9.29 -5.42
CA LYS A 292 -6.40 10.31 -4.76
C LYS A 292 -6.39 11.58 -5.60
N ASP A 293 -7.57 12.08 -5.94
CA ASP A 293 -7.73 13.30 -6.73
C ASP A 293 -8.55 14.33 -5.95
N TYR A 294 -7.95 15.52 -5.72
CA TYR A 294 -8.63 16.60 -5.01
C TYR A 294 -9.85 17.15 -5.75
N LYS A 295 -9.89 17.03 -7.09
CA LYS A 295 -11.03 17.43 -7.91
C LYS A 295 -12.22 16.48 -7.77
N ASN A 296 -11.96 15.23 -7.36
CA ASN A 296 -12.99 14.22 -7.22
C ASN A 296 -12.68 13.21 -6.09
N THR A 297 -12.64 13.70 -4.87
CA THR A 297 -12.33 12.89 -3.68
C THR A 297 -13.29 11.71 -3.48
N VAL A 298 -14.54 11.86 -3.94
CA VAL A 298 -15.59 10.80 -3.83
C VAL A 298 -15.28 9.60 -4.72
N LEU A 299 -14.59 9.77 -5.85
CA LEU A 299 -14.25 8.66 -6.74
C LEU A 299 -13.19 7.75 -6.15
N SER A 300 -12.24 8.30 -5.42
CA SER A 300 -11.09 7.57 -4.87
C SER A 300 -11.26 7.11 -3.43
N GLN A 301 -12.40 7.41 -2.81
CA GLN A 301 -12.79 6.92 -1.50
C GLN A 301 -14.06 6.08 -1.64
N LEU A 302 -13.91 4.77 -1.62
CA LEU A 302 -15.04 3.86 -1.74
C LEU A 302 -15.71 3.68 -0.39
N PRO A 303 -17.07 3.67 -0.33
CA PRO A 303 -17.77 3.30 0.88
C PRO A 303 -17.49 1.83 1.23
N VAL A 304 -17.44 1.51 2.51
CA VAL A 304 -17.28 0.12 2.98
C VAL A 304 -18.50 -0.73 2.63
N VAL A 305 -19.67 -0.13 2.57
CA VAL A 305 -20.94 -0.80 2.19
C VAL A 305 -21.04 -0.85 0.66
N THR A 306 -21.38 -2.02 0.13
CA THR A 306 -21.56 -2.25 -1.31
C THR A 306 -23.04 -2.24 -1.72
N LYS A 307 -23.30 -2.58 -2.98
CA LYS A 307 -24.66 -2.82 -3.51
C LYS A 307 -25.16 -4.25 -3.24
N VAL A 308 -24.33 -5.10 -2.68
CA VAL A 308 -24.65 -6.44 -2.21
C VAL A 308 -24.78 -6.38 -0.69
N ASP A 309 -25.94 -6.72 -0.16
CA ASP A 309 -26.38 -6.33 1.19
C ASP A 309 -25.50 -6.89 2.31
N ASN A 310 -24.91 -8.08 2.14
CA ASN A 310 -24.01 -8.71 3.10
C ASN A 310 -22.52 -8.74 2.67
N LEU A 311 -22.14 -7.95 1.65
CA LEU A 311 -20.75 -7.83 1.19
C LEU A 311 -20.20 -6.44 1.49
N LEU A 312 -19.18 -6.39 2.31
CA LEU A 312 -18.48 -5.16 2.67
C LEU A 312 -17.06 -5.14 2.09
N LEU A 313 -16.52 -3.93 1.93
CA LEU A 313 -15.14 -3.70 1.52
C LEU A 313 -14.33 -3.18 2.71
N THR A 314 -13.05 -3.54 2.74
CA THR A 314 -12.09 -3.03 3.74
C THR A 314 -10.69 -2.96 3.16
N GLY A 315 -9.70 -2.56 3.97
CA GLY A 315 -8.29 -2.58 3.61
C GLY A 315 -7.81 -1.33 2.89
N GLN A 316 -6.54 -1.36 2.48
CA GLN A 316 -5.82 -0.20 1.95
C GLN A 316 -6.35 0.31 0.60
N TYR A 317 -6.94 -0.56 -0.21
CA TYR A 317 -7.41 -0.21 -1.55
C TYR A 317 -8.76 0.51 -1.55
N ASN A 318 -9.47 0.44 -0.43
CA ASN A 318 -10.79 1.03 -0.29
C ASN A 318 -10.75 2.51 0.08
N ASN A 319 -9.83 2.91 0.95
CA ASN A 319 -9.77 4.29 1.47
C ASN A 319 -8.32 4.79 1.60
N LEU A 320 -7.70 4.65 2.76
CA LEU A 320 -6.34 5.10 3.02
C LEU A 320 -5.39 3.90 3.20
N PRO A 321 -4.21 3.94 2.55
CA PRO A 321 -3.21 2.91 2.70
C PRO A 321 -2.45 3.04 4.04
N GLY A 322 -1.64 2.01 4.32
CA GLY A 322 -0.69 2.00 5.39
C GLY A 322 -1.25 1.64 6.75
N PHE A 323 -0.33 1.60 7.72
CA PHE A 323 -0.58 1.08 9.07
C PHE A 323 -1.62 1.88 9.86
N CYS A 324 -1.79 3.16 9.58
CA CYS A 324 -2.83 3.99 10.21
C CYS A 324 -4.14 3.96 9.41
N GLY A 325 -4.08 3.96 8.08
CA GLY A 325 -5.27 4.02 7.22
C GLY A 325 -6.09 2.73 7.21
N VAL A 326 -5.43 1.57 7.21
CA VAL A 326 -6.10 0.26 7.18
C VAL A 326 -6.94 0.00 8.43
N PRO A 327 -6.46 0.24 9.67
CA PRO A 327 -7.29 0.12 10.86
C PRO A 327 -8.50 1.06 10.87
N LEU A 328 -8.36 2.29 10.39
CA LEU A 328 -9.50 3.22 10.29
C LEU A 328 -10.57 2.68 9.33
N THR A 329 -10.16 2.11 8.19
CA THR A 329 -11.10 1.48 7.26
C THR A 329 -11.74 0.24 7.89
N ALA A 330 -10.98 -0.57 8.65
CA ALA A 330 -11.50 -1.74 9.36
C ALA A 330 -12.53 -1.34 10.43
N ILE A 331 -12.30 -0.27 11.19
CA ILE A 331 -13.28 0.28 12.14
C ILE A 331 -14.58 0.63 11.42
N ASN A 332 -14.52 1.39 10.33
CA ASN A 332 -15.69 1.73 9.53
C ASN A 332 -16.46 0.50 9.04
N THR A 333 -15.73 -0.55 8.62
CA THR A 333 -16.32 -1.80 8.14
C THR A 333 -17.03 -2.55 9.27
N VAL A 334 -16.43 -2.65 10.45
CA VAL A 334 -17.02 -3.30 11.63
C VAL A 334 -18.22 -2.52 12.13
N GLU A 335 -18.15 -1.18 12.17
CA GLU A 335 -19.28 -0.34 12.57
C GLU A 335 -20.45 -0.38 11.58
N ALA A 336 -20.21 -0.70 10.31
CA ALA A 336 -21.29 -0.97 9.36
C ALA A 336 -22.09 -2.24 9.69
N ILE A 337 -21.50 -3.19 10.42
CA ILE A 337 -22.13 -4.44 10.88
C ILE A 337 -22.74 -4.26 12.28
N LEU A 338 -21.95 -3.74 13.23
CA LEU A 338 -22.29 -3.72 14.66
C LEU A 338 -22.99 -2.44 15.11
N GLY A 339 -23.08 -1.43 14.25
CA GLY A 339 -23.66 -0.13 14.55
C GLY A 339 -22.61 0.97 14.75
N ARG A 340 -23.05 2.20 14.46
CA ARG A 340 -22.22 3.40 14.55
C ARG A 340 -21.71 3.63 15.97
N ASN A 341 -20.47 4.03 16.12
CA ASN A 341 -19.75 4.28 17.38
C ASN A 341 -19.53 3.04 18.27
N TYR A 342 -19.84 1.84 17.80
CA TYR A 342 -19.61 0.63 18.61
C TYR A 342 -18.12 0.42 18.92
N VAL A 343 -17.25 0.50 17.92
CA VAL A 343 -15.80 0.31 18.10
C VAL A 343 -15.17 1.54 18.75
N ILE A 344 -15.48 2.74 18.24
CA ILE A 344 -14.90 3.99 18.74
C ILE A 344 -15.29 4.21 20.20
N GLY A 345 -16.55 3.94 20.57
CA GLY A 345 -17.00 4.04 21.97
C GLY A 345 -16.21 3.11 22.91
N ARG A 346 -15.93 1.88 22.49
CA ARG A 346 -15.10 0.94 23.27
C ARG A 346 -13.64 1.39 23.37
N LEU A 347 -13.06 1.93 22.29
CA LEU A 347 -11.69 2.45 22.31
C LEU A 347 -11.57 3.64 23.27
N ASN A 348 -12.53 4.57 23.25
CA ASN A 348 -12.54 5.71 24.16
C ASN A 348 -12.65 5.26 25.63
N SER A 349 -13.53 4.30 25.92
CA SER A 349 -13.67 3.78 27.31
C SER A 349 -12.43 3.06 27.82
N ILE A 350 -11.65 2.41 26.94
CA ILE A 350 -10.36 1.81 27.33
C ILE A 350 -9.31 2.91 27.57
N HIS A 351 -9.29 3.95 26.72
CA HIS A 351 -8.35 5.05 26.88
C HIS A 351 -8.57 5.84 28.16
N GLU A 352 -9.82 5.99 28.62
CA GLU A 352 -10.15 6.65 29.89
C GLU A 352 -9.73 5.82 31.14
N GLN A 353 -9.41 4.52 30.95
CA GLN A 353 -8.97 3.63 32.02
C GLN A 353 -7.44 3.49 32.14
N LEU A 354 -6.69 3.96 31.11
CA LEU A 354 -5.23 3.98 31.06
C LEU A 354 -4.66 5.32 31.54
#